data_f19fe66e9cba945246c2abb105203cec
#
_entry.id   f19fe66e9cba945246c2abb105203cec
#
_cell.length_a   1.000
_cell.length_b   1.000
_cell.length_c   1.000
_cell.angle_alpha   90.00
_cell.angle_beta   90.00
_cell.angle_gamma   90.00
#
_symmetry.space_group_name_H-M   'P 1'
#
loop_
_entity.id
_entity.type
_entity.pdbx_description
1 polymer ?
#
loop_
_entity_poly.entity_id
_entity_poly.type
_entity_poly.pdbx_seq_one_letter_code
_entity_poly.pdbx_strand_id
1 'polypeptide(L)'
;MQNRREFIQSASLISAAMAAAPSVVTGQGAPRLFKVGMIGSGRRACAAFANLRIAAKSLNVEVRLMATADYFLDQAQAAAKKYGADEKFAFGGGTGYKKLLETDCELVILAAPPAFRPVHVAAAVAAGKHIFAEKPVAVDPPGIRQFLAAAASAKVRKLALVAGTQRRHQASYLRQALALQKGQLGKILSGTVYWCQARGSIRPRRPSDTNAGYMANNWMNWAEMSGDHIVEQHVHNLDVANWFIGRPPLTAIGVGARLRRPTGNQYDFFSVDYDYGEGVHIHSLSRQIPGCYDRVGEFLTTDAAEILGGGKVRRFDGKEVAFEEVGHEGSPYDLEHADMLKSILDGNVLNEGESVATSTATAIMGRISAYTGQIVRLSDLLTQKESPFYNLAFKPAAADFEGTEDIVLPTENKAPVPGKD
;
A
#
# COMPACT_ATOMS: atom_id res chain seq x y z
N MET A 1 -3.03 -10.16 20.43
CA MET A 1 -1.75 -9.43 20.38
C MET A 1 -0.72 -10.41 19.84
N GLN A 2 -0.27 -10.22 18.61
CA GLN A 2 0.83 -11.02 18.09
C GLN A 2 2.09 -10.72 18.89
N ASN A 3 2.80 -11.77 19.26
CA ASN A 3 4.06 -11.68 19.97
C ASN A 3 5.12 -11.12 18.99
N ARG A 4 6.08 -10.32 19.48
CA ARG A 4 7.23 -9.78 18.72
C ARG A 4 7.93 -10.85 17.83
N ARG A 5 7.92 -12.11 18.24
CA ARG A 5 8.43 -13.25 17.48
C ARG A 5 7.64 -13.56 16.21
N GLU A 6 6.31 -13.47 16.23
CA GLU A 6 5.45 -13.80 15.08
C GLU A 6 5.44 -12.70 14.03
N PHE A 7 5.49 -11.43 14.46
CA PHE A 7 5.65 -10.29 13.55
C PHE A 7 7.02 -10.28 12.87
N ILE A 8 8.07 -10.69 13.60
CA ILE A 8 9.44 -10.84 13.08
C ILE A 8 9.55 -12.07 12.16
N GLN A 9 8.83 -13.16 12.45
CA GLN A 9 8.83 -14.36 11.59
C GLN A 9 8.22 -14.11 10.22
N SER A 10 7.24 -13.23 10.09
CA SER A 10 6.72 -12.83 8.79
C SER A 10 7.75 -12.06 7.96
N ALA A 11 8.65 -11.31 8.60
CA ALA A 11 9.78 -10.64 7.95
C ALA A 11 10.98 -11.57 7.67
N SER A 12 11.20 -12.58 8.53
CA SER A 12 12.33 -13.54 8.37
C SER A 12 12.06 -14.64 7.35
N LEU A 13 10.83 -14.94 6.99
CA LEU A 13 10.53 -15.88 5.90
C LEU A 13 11.01 -15.37 4.53
N ILE A 14 11.12 -14.05 4.36
CA ILE A 14 11.73 -13.45 3.15
C ILE A 14 13.24 -13.82 3.09
N SER A 15 13.93 -13.85 4.23
CA SER A 15 15.39 -14.11 4.28
C SER A 15 15.74 -15.59 4.20
N ALA A 16 14.90 -16.49 4.71
CA ALA A 16 15.16 -17.94 4.70
C ALA A 16 14.89 -18.60 3.34
N ALA A 17 13.99 -18.02 2.53
CA ALA A 17 13.70 -18.53 1.18
C ALA A 17 14.84 -18.27 0.16
N MET A 18 15.82 -17.42 0.50
CA MET A 18 16.90 -17.02 -0.41
C MET A 18 18.15 -17.91 -0.33
N ALA A 19 18.29 -18.79 0.67
CA ALA A 19 19.47 -19.62 0.84
C ALA A 19 19.44 -20.96 0.07
N ALA A 20 18.33 -21.33 -0.57
CA ALA A 20 18.25 -22.48 -1.44
C ALA A 20 18.55 -22.06 -2.89
N ALA A 21 19.74 -22.40 -3.37
CA ALA A 21 20.06 -22.27 -4.79
C ALA A 21 18.99 -23.01 -5.62
N PRO A 22 18.45 -22.42 -6.69
CA PRO A 22 17.45 -23.08 -7.51
C PRO A 22 18.10 -24.28 -8.20
N SER A 23 17.58 -25.48 -7.96
CA SER A 23 17.80 -26.59 -8.87
C SER A 23 17.18 -26.21 -10.22
N VAL A 24 18.04 -25.91 -11.19
CA VAL A 24 17.63 -25.68 -12.57
C VAL A 24 17.03 -26.99 -13.06
N VAL A 25 15.71 -27.06 -13.08
CA VAL A 25 14.99 -28.11 -13.81
C VAL A 25 15.11 -27.76 -15.28
N THR A 26 16.11 -28.31 -15.94
CA THR A 26 16.26 -28.28 -17.41
C THR A 26 15.26 -29.26 -18.04
N GLY A 27 13.99 -28.90 -18.00
CA GLY A 27 12.96 -29.49 -18.85
C GLY A 27 12.63 -28.51 -19.97
N GLN A 28 12.83 -28.91 -21.23
CA GLN A 28 12.45 -28.16 -22.42
C GLN A 28 10.91 -28.11 -22.59
N GLY A 29 10.18 -27.57 -21.58
CA GLY A 29 8.77 -27.22 -21.69
C GLY A 29 8.62 -25.75 -22.04
N ALA A 30 7.50 -25.39 -22.66
CA ALA A 30 7.16 -23.98 -22.86
C ALA A 30 7.18 -23.22 -21.51
N PRO A 31 7.64 -21.95 -21.50
CA PRO A 31 7.66 -21.15 -20.26
C PRO A 31 6.28 -21.12 -19.59
N ARG A 32 6.24 -21.16 -18.27
CA ARG A 32 5.00 -21.00 -17.50
C ARG A 32 4.35 -19.66 -17.86
N LEU A 33 3.11 -19.71 -18.33
CA LEU A 33 2.33 -18.50 -18.65
C LEU A 33 1.41 -18.14 -17.49
N PHE A 34 1.54 -16.90 -16.99
CA PHE A 34 0.60 -16.30 -16.06
C PHE A 34 -0.42 -15.42 -16.78
N LYS A 35 -1.69 -15.72 -16.63
CA LYS A 35 -2.81 -14.95 -17.16
C LYS A 35 -3.20 -13.87 -16.16
N VAL A 36 -3.11 -12.59 -16.57
CA VAL A 36 -3.21 -11.43 -15.68
C VAL A 36 -4.46 -10.62 -15.99
N GLY A 37 -5.20 -10.23 -14.94
CA GLY A 37 -6.25 -9.21 -14.97
C GLY A 37 -5.75 -7.89 -14.37
N MET A 38 -6.29 -6.75 -14.82
CA MET A 38 -5.92 -5.43 -14.31
C MET A 38 -7.18 -4.66 -13.89
N ILE A 39 -7.30 -4.32 -12.60
CA ILE A 39 -8.41 -3.56 -12.03
C ILE A 39 -7.93 -2.18 -11.59
N GLY A 40 -8.49 -1.12 -12.17
CA GLY A 40 -7.97 0.23 -12.12
C GLY A 40 -6.85 0.41 -13.15
N SER A 41 -7.23 0.56 -14.44
CA SER A 41 -6.35 0.46 -15.62
C SER A 41 -5.57 1.74 -15.93
N GLY A 42 -5.40 2.62 -14.93
CA GLY A 42 -4.69 3.88 -15.08
C GLY A 42 -3.16 3.74 -15.17
N ARG A 43 -2.47 4.87 -15.08
CA ARG A 43 -1.00 4.96 -15.21
C ARG A 43 -0.25 4.00 -14.27
N ARG A 44 -0.69 3.88 -12.99
CA ARG A 44 0.03 3.03 -12.01
C ARG A 44 -0.12 1.55 -12.33
N ALA A 45 -1.32 1.09 -12.69
CA ALA A 45 -1.53 -0.29 -13.11
C ALA A 45 -0.72 -0.67 -14.34
N CYS A 46 -0.68 0.23 -15.34
CA CYS A 46 0.16 0.05 -16.52
C CYS A 46 1.65 -0.04 -16.17
N ALA A 47 2.13 0.75 -15.20
CA ALA A 47 3.50 0.65 -14.71
C ALA A 47 3.74 -0.68 -13.97
N ALA A 48 2.84 -1.09 -13.08
CA ALA A 48 2.92 -2.36 -12.37
C ALA A 48 2.95 -3.56 -13.34
N PHE A 49 2.10 -3.56 -14.37
CA PHE A 49 2.15 -4.62 -15.38
C PHE A 49 3.45 -4.62 -16.20
N ALA A 50 4.02 -3.43 -16.49
CA ALA A 50 5.34 -3.34 -17.15
C ALA A 50 6.44 -3.92 -16.23
N ASN A 51 6.45 -3.60 -14.94
CA ASN A 51 7.38 -4.16 -13.96
C ASN A 51 7.20 -5.70 -13.82
N LEU A 52 5.95 -6.18 -13.78
CA LEU A 52 5.64 -7.61 -13.77
C LEU A 52 6.21 -8.34 -15.00
N ARG A 53 6.17 -7.71 -16.19
CA ARG A 53 6.79 -8.28 -17.41
C ARG A 53 8.31 -8.35 -17.31
N ILE A 54 8.95 -7.35 -16.71
CA ILE A 54 10.41 -7.37 -16.45
C ILE A 54 10.75 -8.50 -15.49
N ALA A 55 10.02 -8.60 -14.38
CA ALA A 55 10.17 -9.66 -13.39
C ALA A 55 9.96 -11.07 -13.99
N ALA A 56 8.94 -11.24 -14.82
CA ALA A 56 8.66 -12.51 -15.50
C ALA A 56 9.82 -12.93 -16.40
N LYS A 57 10.39 -11.98 -17.17
CA LYS A 57 11.54 -12.24 -18.03
C LYS A 57 12.78 -12.70 -17.24
N SER A 58 13.04 -12.11 -16.07
CA SER A 58 14.16 -12.52 -15.21
C SER A 58 14.01 -13.94 -14.65
N LEU A 59 12.76 -14.40 -14.52
CA LEU A 59 12.42 -15.75 -14.01
C LEU A 59 12.16 -16.78 -15.13
N ASN A 60 12.35 -16.40 -16.40
CA ASN A 60 12.05 -17.23 -17.57
C ASN A 60 10.58 -17.74 -17.58
N VAL A 61 9.64 -16.88 -17.24
CA VAL A 61 8.19 -17.11 -17.33
C VAL A 61 7.53 -16.05 -18.22
N GLU A 62 6.33 -16.32 -18.66
CA GLU A 62 5.53 -15.37 -19.47
C GLU A 62 4.39 -14.80 -18.65
N VAL A 63 4.02 -13.55 -18.91
CA VAL A 63 2.81 -12.92 -18.42
C VAL A 63 2.01 -12.33 -19.60
N ARG A 64 0.69 -12.56 -19.58
CA ARG A 64 -0.22 -12.05 -20.61
C ARG A 64 -1.41 -11.35 -19.95
N LEU A 65 -1.67 -10.13 -20.40
CA LEU A 65 -2.89 -9.42 -19.99
C LEU A 65 -4.09 -10.07 -20.70
N MET A 66 -5.09 -10.49 -19.90
CA MET A 66 -6.29 -11.15 -20.43
C MET A 66 -7.50 -10.24 -20.37
N ALA A 67 -7.63 -9.43 -19.32
CA ALA A 67 -8.79 -8.57 -19.10
C ALA A 67 -8.39 -7.30 -18.33
N THR A 68 -9.18 -6.24 -18.54
CA THR A 68 -9.02 -4.95 -17.86
C THR A 68 -10.35 -4.48 -17.31
N ALA A 69 -10.33 -3.79 -16.16
CA ALA A 69 -11.50 -3.12 -15.61
C ALA A 69 -11.12 -1.76 -15.05
N ASP A 70 -11.93 -0.76 -15.31
CA ASP A 70 -11.78 0.58 -14.76
C ASP A 70 -13.16 1.21 -14.57
N TYR A 71 -13.29 2.20 -13.69
CA TYR A 71 -14.52 2.99 -13.62
C TYR A 71 -14.84 3.63 -14.98
N PHE A 72 -13.80 4.07 -15.71
CA PHE A 72 -13.88 4.63 -17.06
C PHE A 72 -13.57 3.55 -18.11
N LEU A 73 -14.56 3.18 -18.91
CA LEU A 73 -14.43 2.12 -19.93
C LEU A 73 -13.32 2.43 -20.95
N ASP A 74 -13.18 3.67 -21.34
CA ASP A 74 -12.13 4.12 -22.30
C ASP A 74 -10.71 3.88 -21.76
N GLN A 75 -10.48 4.03 -20.45
CA GLN A 75 -9.21 3.69 -19.81
C GLN A 75 -8.96 2.17 -19.82
N ALA A 76 -10.00 1.37 -19.54
CA ALA A 76 -9.90 -0.08 -19.61
C ALA A 76 -9.55 -0.54 -21.04
N GLN A 77 -10.24 -0.01 -22.05
CA GLN A 77 -9.97 -0.31 -23.46
C GLN A 77 -8.57 0.15 -23.90
N ALA A 78 -8.15 1.34 -23.49
CA ALA A 78 -6.82 1.85 -23.81
C ALA A 78 -5.70 0.95 -23.23
N ALA A 79 -5.87 0.44 -22.01
CA ALA A 79 -4.92 -0.49 -21.41
C ALA A 79 -4.94 -1.86 -22.11
N ALA A 80 -6.11 -2.41 -22.43
CA ALA A 80 -6.25 -3.65 -23.19
C ALA A 80 -5.52 -3.55 -24.53
N LYS A 81 -5.80 -2.53 -25.33
CA LYS A 81 -5.14 -2.26 -26.61
C LYS A 81 -3.63 -2.11 -26.48
N LYS A 82 -3.16 -1.35 -25.47
CA LYS A 82 -1.73 -1.13 -25.23
C LYS A 82 -0.94 -2.42 -25.04
N TYR A 83 -1.54 -3.41 -24.38
CA TYR A 83 -0.87 -4.66 -24.02
C TYR A 83 -1.36 -5.88 -24.81
N GLY A 84 -2.16 -5.67 -25.85
CA GLY A 84 -2.60 -6.72 -26.78
C GLY A 84 -3.65 -7.66 -26.21
N ALA A 85 -4.43 -7.22 -25.19
CA ALA A 85 -5.60 -7.94 -24.74
C ALA A 85 -6.80 -7.63 -25.65
N ASP A 86 -7.74 -8.57 -25.75
CA ASP A 86 -8.97 -8.39 -26.53
C ASP A 86 -9.90 -7.38 -25.81
N GLU A 87 -10.26 -6.30 -26.51
CA GLU A 87 -11.07 -5.22 -25.95
C GLU A 87 -12.49 -5.68 -25.49
N LYS A 88 -12.98 -6.83 -25.96
CA LYS A 88 -14.22 -7.40 -25.43
C LYS A 88 -14.13 -7.78 -23.95
N PHE A 89 -12.91 -7.95 -23.41
CA PHE A 89 -12.64 -8.18 -21.99
C PHE A 89 -12.20 -6.91 -21.27
N ALA A 90 -12.49 -5.74 -21.82
CA ALA A 90 -12.38 -4.45 -21.15
C ALA A 90 -13.74 -4.07 -20.54
N PHE A 91 -13.79 -3.91 -19.22
CA PHE A 91 -15.02 -3.69 -18.47
C PHE A 91 -15.03 -2.32 -17.82
N GLY A 92 -16.14 -1.57 -17.98
CA GLY A 92 -16.34 -0.25 -17.38
C GLY A 92 -17.29 -0.26 -16.19
N GLY A 93 -17.27 0.86 -15.43
CA GLY A 93 -18.18 1.10 -14.31
C GLY A 93 -17.75 0.46 -12.99
N GLY A 94 -18.45 0.79 -11.91
CA GLY A 94 -18.14 0.33 -10.56
C GLY A 94 -18.17 -1.17 -10.36
N THR A 95 -18.92 -1.91 -11.20
CA THR A 95 -19.03 -3.37 -11.16
C THR A 95 -18.14 -4.10 -12.16
N GLY A 96 -17.39 -3.39 -13.00
CA GLY A 96 -16.56 -3.97 -14.05
C GLY A 96 -15.55 -5.00 -13.54
N TYR A 97 -15.02 -4.82 -12.32
CA TYR A 97 -14.11 -5.76 -11.68
C TYR A 97 -14.74 -7.15 -11.47
N LYS A 98 -16.05 -7.27 -11.22
CA LYS A 98 -16.75 -8.55 -11.03
C LYS A 98 -16.66 -9.38 -12.31
N LYS A 99 -16.93 -8.77 -13.47
CA LYS A 99 -16.84 -9.43 -14.78
C LYS A 99 -15.41 -9.85 -15.11
N LEU A 100 -14.40 -9.02 -14.76
CA LEU A 100 -12.99 -9.39 -14.92
C LEU A 100 -12.64 -10.62 -14.10
N LEU A 101 -13.10 -10.72 -12.86
CA LEU A 101 -12.80 -11.84 -11.97
C LEU A 101 -13.43 -13.17 -12.43
N GLU A 102 -14.46 -13.13 -13.28
CA GLU A 102 -15.07 -14.30 -13.93
C GLU A 102 -14.22 -14.84 -15.09
N THR A 103 -13.22 -14.06 -15.57
CA THR A 103 -12.33 -14.53 -16.63
C THR A 103 -11.32 -15.55 -16.10
N ASP A 104 -10.60 -16.19 -17.00
CA ASP A 104 -9.60 -17.21 -16.68
C ASP A 104 -8.25 -16.64 -16.19
N CYS A 105 -8.17 -15.35 -15.87
CA CYS A 105 -6.98 -14.79 -15.23
C CYS A 105 -6.71 -15.49 -13.90
N GLU A 106 -5.43 -15.74 -13.59
CA GLU A 106 -4.99 -16.37 -12.35
C GLU A 106 -4.35 -15.38 -11.37
N LEU A 107 -3.90 -14.22 -11.87
CA LEU A 107 -3.30 -13.14 -11.11
C LEU A 107 -4.00 -11.82 -11.46
N VAL A 108 -4.24 -10.99 -10.45
CA VAL A 108 -4.80 -9.66 -10.66
C VAL A 108 -3.93 -8.55 -10.07
N ILE A 109 -3.78 -7.46 -10.83
CA ILE A 109 -3.19 -6.21 -10.38
C ILE A 109 -4.34 -5.28 -9.97
N LEU A 110 -4.35 -4.87 -8.70
CA LEU A 110 -5.36 -3.98 -8.12
C LEU A 110 -4.76 -2.59 -7.90
N ALA A 111 -5.04 -1.65 -8.79
CA ALA A 111 -4.54 -0.28 -8.73
C ALA A 111 -5.63 0.80 -8.88
N ALA A 112 -6.89 0.45 -8.67
CA ALA A 112 -7.98 1.39 -8.48
C ALA A 112 -7.72 2.29 -7.25
N PRO A 113 -8.44 3.41 -7.06
CA PRO A 113 -8.30 4.23 -5.86
C PRO A 113 -8.44 3.43 -4.55
N PRO A 114 -7.74 3.83 -3.48
CA PRO A 114 -7.67 3.06 -2.22
C PRO A 114 -9.01 2.68 -1.60
N ALA A 115 -10.04 3.52 -1.73
CA ALA A 115 -11.39 3.24 -1.22
C ALA A 115 -11.98 1.92 -1.74
N PHE A 116 -11.66 1.53 -2.97
CA PHE A 116 -12.17 0.30 -3.58
C PHE A 116 -11.35 -0.95 -3.21
N ARG A 117 -10.15 -0.79 -2.68
CA ARG A 117 -9.19 -1.88 -2.47
C ARG A 117 -9.72 -3.00 -1.58
N PRO A 118 -10.37 -2.72 -0.41
CA PRO A 118 -10.87 -3.79 0.45
C PRO A 118 -11.89 -4.69 -0.25
N VAL A 119 -12.79 -4.09 -1.03
CA VAL A 119 -13.83 -4.80 -1.79
C VAL A 119 -13.20 -5.62 -2.92
N HIS A 120 -12.29 -5.01 -3.68
CA HIS A 120 -11.62 -5.69 -4.80
C HIS A 120 -10.75 -6.86 -4.33
N VAL A 121 -10.00 -6.70 -3.22
CA VAL A 121 -9.18 -7.79 -2.67
C VAL A 121 -10.07 -8.92 -2.17
N ALA A 122 -11.15 -8.62 -1.44
CA ALA A 122 -12.08 -9.65 -0.95
C ALA A 122 -12.69 -10.44 -2.12
N ALA A 123 -13.12 -9.76 -3.19
CA ALA A 123 -13.68 -10.41 -4.38
C ALA A 123 -12.61 -11.25 -5.12
N ALA A 124 -11.38 -10.75 -5.26
CA ALA A 124 -10.30 -11.47 -5.92
C ALA A 124 -9.91 -12.74 -5.15
N VAL A 125 -9.85 -12.67 -3.81
CA VAL A 125 -9.63 -13.84 -2.95
C VAL A 125 -10.76 -14.85 -3.10
N ALA A 126 -12.03 -14.40 -3.09
CA ALA A 126 -13.19 -15.27 -3.30
C ALA A 126 -13.11 -15.98 -4.65
N ALA A 127 -12.67 -15.28 -5.70
CA ALA A 127 -12.48 -15.83 -7.06
C ALA A 127 -11.19 -16.67 -7.22
N GLY A 128 -10.38 -16.85 -6.17
CA GLY A 128 -9.18 -17.71 -6.20
C GLY A 128 -8.01 -17.12 -6.96
N LYS A 129 -7.88 -15.81 -7.03
CA LYS A 129 -6.82 -15.15 -7.77
C LYS A 129 -5.63 -14.82 -6.88
N HIS A 130 -4.40 -14.94 -7.39
CA HIS A 130 -3.23 -14.29 -6.80
C HIS A 130 -3.34 -12.78 -6.99
N ILE A 131 -2.81 -12.00 -6.05
CA ILE A 131 -3.10 -10.58 -5.97
C ILE A 131 -1.81 -9.77 -5.82
N PHE A 132 -1.61 -8.79 -6.70
CA PHE A 132 -0.77 -7.64 -6.43
C PHE A 132 -1.69 -6.45 -6.12
N ALA A 133 -1.61 -5.91 -4.90
CA ALA A 133 -2.46 -4.82 -4.45
C ALA A 133 -1.64 -3.55 -4.20
N GLU A 134 -1.95 -2.46 -4.91
CA GLU A 134 -1.32 -1.18 -4.60
C GLU A 134 -1.64 -0.68 -3.18
N LYS A 135 -0.67 0.01 -2.59
CA LYS A 135 -0.85 0.73 -1.33
C LYS A 135 -1.62 2.06 -1.56
N PRO A 136 -2.25 2.64 -0.53
CA PRO A 136 -2.70 2.02 0.70
C PRO A 136 -3.83 1.03 0.44
N VAL A 137 -4.09 0.17 1.41
CA VAL A 137 -5.05 -0.93 1.19
C VAL A 137 -6.45 -0.65 1.69
N ALA A 138 -6.66 0.50 2.31
CA ALA A 138 -7.96 1.01 2.74
C ALA A 138 -7.85 2.51 3.05
N VAL A 139 -8.99 3.14 3.31
CA VAL A 139 -9.07 4.57 3.69
C VAL A 139 -9.64 4.79 5.09
N ASP A 140 -10.25 3.77 5.69
CA ASP A 140 -10.95 3.84 6.97
C ASP A 140 -10.84 2.52 7.78
N PRO A 141 -11.19 2.52 9.08
CA PRO A 141 -11.11 1.33 9.93
C PRO A 141 -11.92 0.13 9.46
N PRO A 142 -13.18 0.26 9.00
CA PRO A 142 -13.92 -0.88 8.44
C PRO A 142 -13.23 -1.50 7.23
N GLY A 143 -12.68 -0.68 6.33
CA GLY A 143 -11.92 -1.15 5.17
C GLY A 143 -10.64 -1.91 5.56
N ILE A 144 -9.92 -1.46 6.61
CA ILE A 144 -8.76 -2.20 7.14
C ILE A 144 -9.17 -3.58 7.62
N ARG A 145 -10.24 -3.68 8.41
CA ARG A 145 -10.71 -4.98 8.93
C ARG A 145 -11.19 -5.90 7.83
N GLN A 146 -11.89 -5.37 6.82
CA GLN A 146 -12.29 -6.13 5.63
C GLN A 146 -11.08 -6.67 4.86
N PHE A 147 -10.06 -5.83 4.67
CA PHE A 147 -8.81 -6.23 4.00
C PHE A 147 -8.07 -7.29 4.79
N LEU A 148 -7.94 -7.15 6.13
CA LEU A 148 -7.30 -8.15 7.00
C LEU A 148 -8.00 -9.50 6.93
N ALA A 149 -9.34 -9.52 6.93
CA ALA A 149 -10.11 -10.75 6.78
C ALA A 149 -9.85 -11.44 5.43
N ALA A 150 -9.77 -10.65 4.35
CA ALA A 150 -9.43 -11.16 3.03
C ALA A 150 -7.98 -11.67 2.97
N ALA A 151 -7.02 -10.98 3.58
CA ALA A 151 -5.61 -11.40 3.65
C ALA A 151 -5.45 -12.73 4.41
N ALA A 152 -6.18 -12.90 5.53
CA ALA A 152 -6.21 -14.16 6.27
C ALA A 152 -6.80 -15.30 5.42
N SER A 153 -7.88 -15.05 4.69
CA SER A 153 -8.46 -16.01 3.75
C SER A 153 -7.50 -16.37 2.61
N ALA A 154 -6.81 -15.38 2.03
CA ALA A 154 -5.80 -15.61 1.00
C ALA A 154 -4.68 -16.55 1.50
N LYS A 155 -4.20 -16.34 2.74
CA LYS A 155 -3.18 -17.19 3.37
C LYS A 155 -3.65 -18.65 3.50
N VAL A 156 -4.88 -18.87 3.98
CA VAL A 156 -5.47 -20.22 4.11
C VAL A 156 -5.61 -20.90 2.74
N ARG A 157 -5.99 -20.13 1.73
CA ARG A 157 -6.19 -20.61 0.35
C ARG A 157 -4.90 -20.70 -0.47
N LYS A 158 -3.74 -20.38 0.13
CA LYS A 158 -2.43 -20.34 -0.55
C LYS A 158 -2.44 -19.43 -1.78
N LEU A 159 -3.06 -18.26 -1.67
CA LEU A 159 -3.04 -17.22 -2.69
C LEU A 159 -1.98 -16.19 -2.32
N ALA A 160 -1.11 -15.84 -3.25
CA ALA A 160 -0.17 -14.74 -3.06
C ALA A 160 -0.96 -13.42 -2.94
N LEU A 161 -0.57 -12.60 -1.95
CA LEU A 161 -1.05 -11.25 -1.77
C LEU A 161 0.15 -10.36 -1.46
N VAL A 162 0.67 -9.71 -2.50
CA VAL A 162 1.83 -8.82 -2.42
C VAL A 162 1.36 -7.39 -2.56
N ALA A 163 1.96 -6.50 -1.79
CA ALA A 163 1.57 -5.09 -1.74
C ALA A 163 2.56 -4.19 -2.48
N GLY A 164 2.10 -3.03 -2.95
CA GLY A 164 2.95 -2.00 -3.55
C GLY A 164 3.82 -1.26 -2.52
N THR A 165 4.41 -1.99 -1.57
CA THR A 165 5.36 -1.49 -0.55
C THR A 165 6.79 -1.77 -0.98
N GLN A 166 7.17 -1.26 -2.12
CA GLN A 166 8.42 -1.57 -2.84
C GLN A 166 9.69 -1.46 -1.99
N ARG A 167 9.72 -0.65 -0.91
CA ARG A 167 10.87 -0.54 -0.01
C ARG A 167 11.19 -1.85 0.71
N ARG A 168 10.20 -2.71 0.92
CA ARG A 168 10.36 -4.06 1.50
C ARG A 168 11.10 -5.02 0.58
N HIS A 169 11.19 -4.69 -0.71
CA HIS A 169 11.91 -5.45 -1.75
C HIS A 169 13.19 -4.73 -2.21
N GLN A 170 13.55 -3.61 -1.60
CA GLN A 170 14.72 -2.82 -1.95
C GLN A 170 15.94 -3.28 -1.14
N ALA A 171 17.04 -3.66 -1.82
CA ALA A 171 18.24 -4.18 -1.19
C ALA A 171 18.76 -3.31 -0.03
N SER A 172 18.80 -1.99 -0.18
CA SER A 172 19.29 -1.10 0.87
C SER A 172 18.44 -1.13 2.15
N TYR A 173 17.11 -1.25 2.03
CA TYR A 173 16.22 -1.36 3.18
C TYR A 173 16.24 -2.77 3.79
N LEU A 174 16.32 -3.81 2.95
CA LEU A 174 16.46 -5.20 3.42
C LEU A 174 17.72 -5.39 4.25
N ARG A 175 18.87 -4.88 3.78
CA ARG A 175 20.14 -4.92 4.53
C ARG A 175 20.03 -4.25 5.90
N GLN A 176 19.39 -3.08 5.97
CA GLN A 176 19.17 -2.36 7.24
C GLN A 176 18.21 -3.13 8.17
N ALA A 177 17.13 -3.67 7.65
CA ALA A 177 16.19 -4.47 8.42
C ALA A 177 16.86 -5.72 9.03
N LEU A 178 17.66 -6.43 8.23
CA LEU A 178 18.44 -7.58 8.71
C LEU A 178 19.46 -7.19 9.79
N ALA A 179 20.17 -6.09 9.58
CA ALA A 179 21.15 -5.59 10.55
C ALA A 179 20.51 -5.20 11.89
N LEU A 180 19.29 -4.58 11.83
CA LEU A 180 18.50 -4.30 13.04
C LEU A 180 18.02 -5.57 13.74
N GLN A 181 17.50 -6.54 12.98
CA GLN A 181 17.05 -7.84 13.53
C GLN A 181 18.16 -8.60 14.23
N LYS A 182 19.38 -8.52 13.69
CA LYS A 182 20.59 -9.14 14.28
C LYS A 182 21.23 -8.31 15.41
N GLY A 183 20.65 -7.16 15.75
CA GLY A 183 21.18 -6.25 16.77
C GLY A 183 22.45 -5.51 16.39
N GLN A 184 22.89 -5.58 15.13
CA GLN A 184 24.14 -4.92 14.68
C GLN A 184 24.03 -3.38 14.71
N LEU A 185 22.81 -2.84 14.62
CA LEU A 185 22.52 -1.42 14.64
C LEU A 185 21.94 -0.95 15.97
N GLY A 186 21.83 -1.82 16.96
CA GLY A 186 21.21 -1.50 18.25
C GLY A 186 19.68 -1.44 18.19
N LYS A 187 19.06 -0.84 19.24
CA LYS A 187 17.60 -0.69 19.36
C LYS A 187 17.20 0.73 18.97
N ILE A 188 16.13 0.86 18.17
CA ILE A 188 15.58 2.18 17.83
C ILE A 188 15.03 2.83 19.09
N LEU A 189 15.46 4.07 19.35
CA LEU A 189 15.05 4.90 20.47
C LEU A 189 14.05 5.97 20.06
N SER A 190 14.26 6.59 18.89
CA SER A 190 13.42 7.66 18.37
C SER A 190 13.66 7.87 16.89
N GLY A 191 12.86 8.73 16.27
CA GLY A 191 13.12 9.14 14.90
C GLY A 191 12.10 10.10 14.32
N THR A 192 12.37 10.49 13.08
CA THR A 192 11.44 11.32 12.29
C THR A 192 11.33 10.75 10.89
N VAL A 193 10.10 10.67 10.40
CA VAL A 193 9.80 10.24 9.04
C VAL A 193 9.12 11.37 8.27
N TYR A 194 9.50 11.53 6.99
CA TYR A 194 9.09 12.66 6.18
C TYR A 194 8.47 12.23 4.86
N TRP A 195 7.33 12.86 4.50
CA TRP A 195 6.85 12.93 3.13
C TRP A 195 6.39 14.35 2.83
N CYS A 196 7.33 15.22 2.56
CA CYS A 196 7.09 16.62 2.25
C CYS A 196 7.38 16.87 0.76
N GLN A 197 6.33 17.05 -0.03
CA GLN A 197 6.40 17.30 -1.47
C GLN A 197 5.29 18.25 -1.91
N ALA A 198 5.33 18.67 -3.17
CA ALA A 198 4.18 19.30 -3.81
C ALA A 198 3.02 18.31 -3.91
N ARG A 199 1.79 18.82 -3.97
CA ARG A 199 0.60 18.00 -4.17
C ARG A 199 0.64 17.28 -5.52
N GLY A 200 -0.08 16.15 -5.60
CA GLY A 200 -0.31 15.41 -6.84
C GLY A 200 -1.19 16.17 -7.84
N SER A 201 -1.57 15.47 -8.90
CA SER A 201 -2.39 16.02 -9.98
C SER A 201 -3.77 16.45 -9.51
N ILE A 202 -4.24 17.56 -10.04
CA ILE A 202 -5.63 18.00 -9.94
C ILE A 202 -6.32 17.68 -11.25
N ARG A 203 -7.52 17.11 -11.15
CA ARG A 203 -8.39 16.84 -12.29
C ARG A 203 -9.64 17.72 -12.15
N PRO A 204 -9.74 18.82 -12.92
CA PRO A 204 -10.91 19.69 -12.84
C PRO A 204 -12.17 18.94 -13.30
N ARG A 205 -13.31 19.31 -12.71
CA ARG A 205 -14.61 18.78 -13.10
C ARG A 205 -14.95 19.23 -14.52
N ARG A 206 -15.34 18.26 -15.36
CA ARG A 206 -15.84 18.53 -16.71
C ARG A 206 -17.37 18.69 -16.67
N PRO A 207 -17.99 19.44 -17.59
CA PRO A 207 -19.45 19.62 -17.63
C PRO A 207 -20.23 18.31 -17.75
N SER A 208 -19.65 17.29 -18.35
CA SER A 208 -20.24 15.96 -18.54
C SER A 208 -20.02 15.00 -17.39
N ASP A 209 -19.26 15.38 -16.36
CA ASP A 209 -18.95 14.47 -15.26
C ASP A 209 -20.15 14.35 -14.31
N THR A 210 -20.56 13.13 -14.02
CA THR A 210 -21.35 12.79 -12.84
C THR A 210 -20.54 13.08 -11.57
N ASN A 211 -21.16 13.14 -10.41
CA ASN A 211 -20.43 13.29 -9.14
C ASN A 211 -19.47 12.12 -8.92
N ALA A 212 -19.92 10.89 -9.16
CA ALA A 212 -19.09 9.71 -9.06
C ALA A 212 -17.92 9.75 -10.05
N GLY A 213 -18.15 10.13 -11.30
CA GLY A 213 -17.10 10.29 -12.31
C GLY A 213 -16.07 11.36 -11.94
N TYR A 214 -16.52 12.52 -11.48
CA TYR A 214 -15.62 13.57 -11.01
C TYR A 214 -14.76 13.10 -9.82
N MET A 215 -15.40 12.50 -8.81
CA MET A 215 -14.71 12.03 -7.63
C MET A 215 -13.71 10.92 -7.96
N ALA A 216 -14.08 9.97 -8.81
CA ALA A 216 -13.19 8.90 -9.27
C ALA A 216 -12.01 9.43 -10.10
N ASN A 217 -12.23 10.44 -10.97
CA ASN A 217 -11.16 11.05 -11.76
C ASN A 217 -10.20 11.89 -10.92
N ASN A 218 -10.73 12.65 -9.94
CA ASN A 218 -9.96 13.53 -9.04
C ASN A 218 -9.68 12.87 -7.67
N TRP A 219 -9.64 11.54 -7.63
CA TRP A 219 -9.64 10.71 -6.41
C TRP A 219 -8.54 11.07 -5.39
N MET A 220 -7.37 11.50 -5.87
CA MET A 220 -6.24 11.89 -5.01
C MET A 220 -6.53 13.08 -4.11
N ASN A 221 -7.57 13.86 -4.40
CA ASN A 221 -7.90 15.07 -3.67
C ASN A 221 -9.08 14.91 -2.70
N TRP A 222 -9.69 13.72 -2.67
CA TRP A 222 -10.80 13.38 -1.76
C TRP A 222 -10.33 12.44 -0.66
N ALA A 223 -10.60 12.80 0.61
CA ALA A 223 -10.21 11.97 1.75
C ALA A 223 -10.89 10.60 1.71
N GLU A 224 -12.14 10.53 1.25
CA GLU A 224 -12.93 9.30 1.10
C GLU A 224 -12.32 8.33 0.09
N MET A 225 -11.65 8.85 -0.94
CA MET A 225 -11.07 8.03 -2.01
C MET A 225 -9.64 7.61 -1.74
N SER A 226 -8.85 8.50 -1.13
CA SER A 226 -7.40 8.33 -0.94
C SER A 226 -6.99 8.02 0.50
N GLY A 227 -7.87 8.32 1.48
CA GLY A 227 -7.54 8.30 2.89
C GLY A 227 -6.78 9.54 3.38
N ASP A 228 -6.64 10.55 2.52
CA ASP A 228 -5.75 11.70 2.65
C ASP A 228 -4.28 11.37 2.34
N HIS A 229 -3.43 12.39 2.09
CA HIS A 229 -2.04 12.15 1.66
C HIS A 229 -1.15 11.50 2.72
N ILE A 230 -1.51 11.62 4.00
CA ILE A 230 -0.82 10.88 5.07
C ILE A 230 -1.02 9.36 4.89
N VAL A 231 -2.18 8.93 4.41
CA VAL A 231 -2.48 7.52 4.13
C VAL A 231 -1.99 7.14 2.73
N GLU A 232 -2.26 7.98 1.71
CA GLU A 232 -1.97 7.64 0.31
C GLU A 232 -0.46 7.61 0.02
N GLN A 233 0.32 8.55 0.53
CA GLN A 233 1.75 8.64 0.23
C GLN A 233 2.64 8.34 1.43
N HIS A 234 2.39 8.97 2.58
CA HIS A 234 3.27 8.87 3.73
C HIS A 234 3.26 7.49 4.40
N VAL A 235 2.29 6.64 4.07
CA VAL A 235 2.26 5.23 4.49
C VAL A 235 3.57 4.49 4.21
N HIS A 236 4.30 4.82 3.14
CA HIS A 236 5.61 4.23 2.85
C HIS A 236 6.64 4.43 3.97
N ASN A 237 6.67 5.62 4.57
CA ASN A 237 7.63 5.93 5.63
C ASN A 237 7.18 5.34 6.97
N LEU A 238 5.87 5.33 7.22
CA LEU A 238 5.29 4.67 8.39
C LEU A 238 5.45 3.14 8.33
N ASP A 239 5.37 2.57 7.13
CA ASP A 239 5.67 1.15 6.89
C ASP A 239 7.11 0.79 7.24
N VAL A 240 8.07 1.60 6.82
CA VAL A 240 9.48 1.39 7.18
C VAL A 240 9.70 1.52 8.70
N ALA A 241 9.07 2.52 9.35
CA ALA A 241 9.16 2.68 10.80
C ALA A 241 8.61 1.44 11.53
N ASN A 242 7.39 0.99 11.17
CA ASN A 242 6.80 -0.21 11.74
C ASN A 242 7.67 -1.46 11.54
N TRP A 243 8.22 -1.61 10.33
CA TRP A 243 9.09 -2.73 9.97
C TRP A 243 10.41 -2.73 10.76
N PHE A 244 11.09 -1.59 10.83
CA PHE A 244 12.39 -1.48 11.49
C PHE A 244 12.27 -1.58 13.02
N ILE A 245 11.20 -1.03 13.62
CA ILE A 245 10.91 -1.17 15.05
C ILE A 245 10.42 -2.59 15.38
N GLY A 246 9.83 -3.29 14.40
CA GLY A 246 9.28 -4.65 14.54
C GLY A 246 7.92 -4.72 15.21
N ARG A 247 7.21 -3.60 15.34
CA ARG A 247 5.84 -3.50 15.85
C ARG A 247 5.16 -2.21 15.39
N PRO A 248 3.83 -2.14 15.33
CA PRO A 248 3.11 -0.89 15.10
C PRO A 248 3.08 -0.01 16.36
N PRO A 249 2.74 1.28 16.24
CA PRO A 249 2.54 2.16 17.37
C PRO A 249 1.29 1.77 18.17
N LEU A 250 1.31 2.08 19.45
CA LEU A 250 0.20 1.90 20.38
C LEU A 250 -0.80 3.04 20.24
N THR A 251 -0.30 4.28 20.13
CA THR A 251 -1.11 5.50 20.06
C THR A 251 -0.56 6.49 19.05
N ALA A 252 -1.42 7.42 18.62
CA ALA A 252 -1.07 8.57 17.81
C ALA A 252 -1.70 9.84 18.38
N ILE A 253 -0.93 10.94 18.39
CA ILE A 253 -1.40 12.30 18.67
C ILE A 253 -0.93 13.18 17.51
N GLY A 254 -1.86 13.85 16.84
CA GLY A 254 -1.56 14.60 15.63
C GLY A 254 -2.26 15.95 15.53
N VAL A 255 -1.65 16.80 14.72
CA VAL A 255 -2.23 18.07 14.27
C VAL A 255 -2.07 18.18 12.76
N GLY A 256 -2.95 18.94 12.13
CA GLY A 256 -2.91 19.20 10.71
C GLY A 256 -3.88 20.32 10.32
N ALA A 257 -3.82 20.77 9.09
CA ALA A 257 -4.76 21.75 8.60
C ALA A 257 -4.88 21.75 7.07
N ARG A 258 -6.01 22.31 6.61
CA ARG A 258 -6.24 22.68 5.22
C ARG A 258 -5.95 24.18 5.05
N LEU A 259 -5.02 24.53 4.17
CA LEU A 259 -4.56 25.92 4.01
C LEU A 259 -4.58 26.41 2.55
N ARG A 260 -4.09 25.60 1.61
CA ARG A 260 -3.81 26.02 0.22
C ARG A 260 -4.34 25.05 -0.84
N ARG A 261 -5.06 24.00 -0.47
CA ARG A 261 -5.66 23.09 -1.46
C ARG A 261 -6.79 23.76 -2.20
N PRO A 262 -6.76 23.77 -3.54
CA PRO A 262 -7.80 24.45 -4.35
C PRO A 262 -8.98 23.53 -4.69
N THR A 263 -8.95 22.23 -4.32
CA THR A 263 -9.96 21.23 -4.67
C THR A 263 -9.99 20.10 -3.63
N GLY A 264 -11.08 19.35 -3.62
CA GLY A 264 -11.30 18.25 -2.68
C GLY A 264 -11.45 18.72 -1.23
N ASN A 265 -11.27 17.82 -0.29
CA ASN A 265 -11.55 18.08 1.13
C ASN A 265 -10.41 17.70 2.10
N GLN A 266 -9.23 17.38 1.60
CA GLN A 266 -8.07 16.93 2.40
C GLN A 266 -7.36 18.05 3.13
N TYR A 267 -6.57 17.70 4.15
CA TYR A 267 -5.57 18.59 4.75
C TYR A 267 -4.36 18.80 3.83
N ASP A 268 -3.60 19.88 4.06
CA ASP A 268 -2.35 20.18 3.35
C ASP A 268 -1.14 19.62 4.05
N PHE A 269 -1.19 19.45 5.37
CA PHE A 269 -0.10 18.90 6.16
C PHE A 269 -0.61 18.15 7.39
N PHE A 270 0.25 17.24 7.88
CA PHE A 270 0.10 16.51 9.14
C PHE A 270 1.43 16.53 9.89
N SER A 271 1.34 16.69 11.20
CA SER A 271 2.42 16.47 12.16
C SER A 271 1.87 15.55 13.25
N VAL A 272 2.42 14.35 13.36
CA VAL A 272 1.89 13.30 14.24
C VAL A 272 3.03 12.70 15.05
N ASP A 273 2.83 12.56 16.34
CA ASP A 273 3.66 11.75 17.22
C ASP A 273 3.04 10.35 17.35
N TYR A 274 3.82 9.34 17.04
CA TYR A 274 3.46 7.93 17.19
C TYR A 274 4.24 7.33 18.35
N ASP A 275 3.55 6.91 19.40
CA ASP A 275 4.11 6.19 20.54
C ASP A 275 4.09 4.67 20.30
N TYR A 276 5.27 4.08 20.19
CA TYR A 276 5.46 2.63 20.04
C TYR A 276 5.59 1.88 21.36
N GLY A 277 5.48 2.59 22.49
CA GLY A 277 5.74 2.05 23.83
C GLY A 277 7.25 1.98 24.15
N GLU A 278 7.54 1.71 25.43
CA GLU A 278 8.93 1.63 25.92
C GLU A 278 9.74 2.93 25.68
N GLY A 279 9.07 4.09 25.61
CA GLY A 279 9.69 5.39 25.34
C GLY A 279 10.10 5.62 23.89
N VAL A 280 9.71 4.75 22.97
CA VAL A 280 10.01 4.90 21.54
C VAL A 280 8.94 5.76 20.85
N HIS A 281 9.33 6.94 20.42
CA HIS A 281 8.48 7.88 19.70
C HIS A 281 9.00 8.14 18.29
N ILE A 282 8.09 8.14 17.30
CA ILE A 282 8.39 8.50 15.92
C ILE A 282 7.56 9.72 15.54
N HIS A 283 8.24 10.82 15.28
CA HIS A 283 7.61 12.03 14.74
C HIS A 283 7.44 11.92 13.23
N SER A 284 6.22 12.07 12.77
CA SER A 284 5.80 11.95 11.38
C SER A 284 5.41 13.32 10.84
N LEU A 285 6.06 13.74 9.76
CA LEU A 285 5.77 15.00 9.07
C LEU A 285 5.40 14.71 7.61
N SER A 286 4.20 15.06 7.23
CA SER A 286 3.77 14.98 5.83
C SER A 286 3.14 16.29 5.36
N ARG A 287 3.44 16.69 4.12
CA ARG A 287 2.97 17.94 3.54
C ARG A 287 2.84 17.83 2.02
N GLN A 288 1.76 18.40 1.49
CA GLN A 288 1.55 18.55 0.05
C GLN A 288 1.29 20.02 -0.33
N ILE A 289 2.27 20.88 -0.13
CA ILE A 289 2.21 22.32 -0.47
C ILE A 289 3.29 22.63 -1.51
N PRO A 290 2.93 23.14 -2.70
CA PRO A 290 3.89 23.55 -3.71
C PRO A 290 4.78 24.73 -3.26
N GLY A 291 6.02 24.80 -3.78
CA GLY A 291 6.94 25.90 -3.51
C GLY A 291 7.59 25.84 -2.13
N CYS A 292 7.55 24.68 -1.46
CA CYS A 292 8.23 24.44 -0.19
C CYS A 292 9.37 23.43 -0.38
N TYR A 293 10.30 23.39 0.59
CA TYR A 293 11.42 22.43 0.59
C TYR A 293 10.91 20.98 0.60
N ASP A 294 11.32 20.17 -0.37
CA ASP A 294 10.93 18.78 -0.47
C ASP A 294 11.86 17.89 0.35
N ARG A 295 11.26 16.94 1.10
CA ARG A 295 11.98 15.93 1.87
C ARG A 295 11.16 14.66 1.99
N VAL A 296 11.74 13.54 1.56
CA VAL A 296 11.17 12.20 1.73
C VAL A 296 12.25 11.29 2.31
N GLY A 297 11.93 10.55 3.37
CA GLY A 297 12.84 9.60 3.98
C GLY A 297 12.57 9.37 5.46
N GLU A 298 13.33 8.46 6.02
CA GLU A 298 13.34 8.05 7.43
C GLU A 298 14.68 8.43 8.06
N PHE A 299 14.61 8.95 9.30
CA PHE A 299 15.76 9.35 10.10
C PHE A 299 15.53 8.78 11.49
N LEU A 300 16.15 7.64 11.78
CA LEU A 300 15.95 6.91 13.02
C LEU A 300 17.24 6.90 13.82
N THR A 301 17.13 7.07 15.12
CA THR A 301 18.24 7.00 16.06
C THR A 301 18.11 5.73 16.89
N THR A 302 19.19 4.97 16.96
CA THR A 302 19.31 3.79 17.81
C THR A 302 20.28 4.08 18.96
N ASP A 303 20.48 3.14 19.86
CA ASP A 303 21.52 3.22 20.90
C ASP A 303 22.95 3.04 20.36
N ALA A 304 23.12 2.66 19.08
CA ALA A 304 24.43 2.41 18.45
C ALA A 304 24.68 3.17 17.14
N ALA A 305 23.63 3.71 16.48
CA ALA A 305 23.75 4.28 15.15
C ALA A 305 22.62 5.27 14.81
N GLU A 306 22.83 6.05 13.77
CA GLU A 306 21.78 6.74 13.02
C GLU A 306 21.51 6.00 11.72
N ILE A 307 20.22 5.77 11.43
CA ILE A 307 19.73 5.22 10.18
C ILE A 307 19.18 6.40 9.38
N LEU A 308 19.83 6.72 8.28
CA LEU A 308 19.45 7.83 7.41
C LEU A 308 18.70 7.30 6.20
N GLY A 309 17.71 8.04 5.73
CA GLY A 309 16.92 7.64 4.58
C GLY A 309 17.76 7.24 3.36
N GLY A 310 17.26 6.31 2.56
CA GLY A 310 17.96 5.81 1.37
C GLY A 310 19.03 4.76 1.63
N GLY A 311 18.99 4.09 2.77
CA GLY A 311 19.84 2.95 3.07
C GLY A 311 21.20 3.32 3.73
N LYS A 312 21.39 4.57 4.11
CA LYS A 312 22.63 5.02 4.79
C LYS A 312 22.55 4.78 6.29
N VAL A 313 23.68 4.38 6.89
CA VAL A 313 23.83 4.18 8.34
C VAL A 313 25.12 4.86 8.80
N ARG A 314 25.07 5.50 9.96
CA ARG A 314 26.23 6.08 10.63
C ARG A 314 26.30 5.55 12.06
N ARG A 315 27.26 4.68 12.34
CA ARG A 315 27.51 4.18 13.69
C ARG A 315 28.20 5.26 14.56
N PHE A 316 27.85 5.28 15.84
CA PHE A 316 28.47 6.23 16.80
C PHE A 316 29.91 5.86 17.15
N ASP A 317 30.32 4.60 17.01
CA ASP A 317 31.69 4.15 17.21
C ASP A 317 32.61 4.36 15.97
N GLY A 318 32.05 4.97 14.90
CA GLY A 318 32.77 5.28 13.67
C GLY A 318 33.09 4.06 12.78
N LYS A 319 32.70 2.86 13.17
CA LYS A 319 32.94 1.66 12.37
C LYS A 319 31.96 1.54 11.22
N GLU A 320 32.40 0.96 10.13
CA GLU A 320 31.53 0.60 9.02
C GLU A 320 30.61 -0.56 9.41
N VAL A 321 29.43 -0.60 8.78
CA VAL A 321 28.48 -1.70 8.92
C VAL A 321 28.74 -2.71 7.81
N ALA A 322 29.15 -3.90 8.18
CA ALA A 322 29.24 -5.02 7.24
C ALA A 322 27.81 -5.57 7.00
N PHE A 323 27.15 -5.05 5.98
CA PHE A 323 25.83 -5.56 5.59
C PHE A 323 25.94 -6.92 4.91
N GLU A 324 24.97 -7.78 5.18
CA GLU A 324 24.83 -9.02 4.43
C GLU A 324 24.30 -8.77 3.02
N GLU A 325 24.77 -9.58 2.07
CA GLU A 325 24.21 -9.58 0.74
C GLU A 325 22.78 -10.17 0.74
N VAL A 326 21.85 -9.46 0.10
CA VAL A 326 20.44 -9.85 0.08
C VAL A 326 19.94 -10.29 -1.30
N GLY A 327 20.84 -10.30 -2.32
CA GLY A 327 20.50 -10.80 -3.65
C GLY A 327 19.43 -10.02 -4.42
N HIS A 328 19.08 -8.83 -3.96
CA HIS A 328 18.03 -7.98 -4.54
C HIS A 328 18.63 -6.79 -5.27
N GLU A 329 19.28 -7.04 -6.40
CA GLU A 329 19.83 -5.99 -7.26
C GLU A 329 18.81 -5.59 -8.32
N GLY A 330 18.52 -4.28 -8.43
CA GLY A 330 17.61 -3.75 -9.46
C GLY A 330 16.54 -2.79 -8.92
N SER A 331 15.55 -2.53 -9.76
CA SER A 331 14.42 -1.68 -9.38
C SER A 331 13.54 -2.38 -8.34
N PRO A 332 13.27 -1.74 -7.19
CA PRO A 332 12.39 -2.35 -6.18
C PRO A 332 10.97 -2.60 -6.70
N TYR A 333 10.54 -1.86 -7.72
CA TYR A 333 9.26 -2.08 -8.39
C TYR A 333 9.24 -3.35 -9.24
N ASP A 334 10.39 -3.78 -9.79
CA ASP A 334 10.47 -5.06 -10.50
C ASP A 334 10.63 -6.21 -9.51
N LEU A 335 11.36 -5.97 -8.42
CA LEU A 335 11.65 -6.97 -7.40
C LEU A 335 10.40 -7.38 -6.59
N GLU A 336 9.48 -6.47 -6.26
CA GLU A 336 8.21 -6.81 -5.62
C GLU A 336 7.38 -7.81 -6.45
N HIS A 337 7.42 -7.68 -7.77
CA HIS A 337 6.78 -8.62 -8.69
C HIS A 337 7.57 -9.91 -8.88
N ALA A 338 8.90 -9.85 -8.88
CA ALA A 338 9.75 -11.04 -8.97
C ALA A 338 9.57 -11.94 -7.74
N ASP A 339 9.56 -11.36 -6.54
CA ASP A 339 9.32 -12.08 -5.30
C ASP A 339 7.92 -12.74 -5.28
N MET A 340 6.90 -12.02 -5.77
CA MET A 340 5.56 -12.57 -5.92
C MET A 340 5.55 -13.79 -6.86
N LEU A 341 6.06 -13.63 -8.09
CA LEU A 341 6.07 -14.72 -9.06
C LEU A 341 6.90 -15.91 -8.56
N LYS A 342 8.07 -15.64 -7.98
CA LYS A 342 8.93 -16.69 -7.40
C LYS A 342 8.20 -17.45 -6.29
N SER A 343 7.52 -16.75 -5.38
CA SER A 343 6.76 -17.38 -4.29
C SER A 343 5.64 -18.30 -4.80
N ILE A 344 5.00 -17.94 -5.92
CA ILE A 344 3.97 -18.76 -6.57
C ILE A 344 4.62 -19.99 -7.23
N LEU A 345 5.71 -19.83 -7.94
CA LEU A 345 6.43 -20.92 -8.59
C LEU A 345 6.99 -21.94 -7.59
N ASP A 346 7.50 -21.47 -6.46
CA ASP A 346 8.05 -22.29 -5.39
C ASP A 346 6.95 -22.96 -4.53
N GLY A 347 5.66 -22.58 -4.72
CA GLY A 347 4.54 -23.08 -3.92
C GLY A 347 4.49 -22.54 -2.48
N ASN A 348 5.38 -21.61 -2.13
CA ASN A 348 5.43 -20.94 -0.83
C ASN A 348 5.01 -19.47 -0.99
N VAL A 349 3.72 -19.27 -1.20
CA VAL A 349 3.17 -17.98 -1.59
C VAL A 349 3.39 -16.87 -0.55
N LEU A 350 3.90 -15.74 -1.01
CA LEU A 350 4.11 -14.54 -0.20
C LEU A 350 2.75 -13.89 0.13
N ASN A 351 2.57 -13.54 1.41
CA ASN A 351 1.40 -12.79 1.87
C ASN A 351 1.82 -11.63 2.79
N GLU A 352 1.74 -10.41 2.26
CA GLU A 352 2.11 -9.17 2.94
C GLU A 352 0.87 -8.43 3.50
N GLY A 353 -0.29 -9.06 3.41
CA GLY A 353 -1.57 -8.40 3.71
C GLY A 353 -1.64 -7.83 5.12
N GLU A 354 -1.11 -8.54 6.12
CA GLU A 354 -1.12 -8.07 7.51
C GLU A 354 -0.20 -6.86 7.71
N SER A 355 1.01 -6.89 7.16
CA SER A 355 1.98 -5.82 7.32
C SER A 355 1.51 -4.52 6.66
N VAL A 356 1.02 -4.59 5.42
CA VAL A 356 0.53 -3.40 4.71
C VAL A 356 -0.76 -2.84 5.32
N ALA A 357 -1.65 -3.71 5.82
CA ALA A 357 -2.86 -3.27 6.53
C ALA A 357 -2.52 -2.56 7.85
N THR A 358 -1.55 -3.09 8.61
CA THR A 358 -1.05 -2.47 9.83
C THR A 358 -0.43 -1.11 9.56
N SER A 359 0.38 -0.97 8.52
CA SER A 359 0.98 0.31 8.15
C SER A 359 -0.05 1.32 7.65
N THR A 360 -1.07 0.84 6.91
CA THR A 360 -2.21 1.69 6.51
C THR A 360 -3.03 2.13 7.73
N ALA A 361 -3.28 1.23 8.69
CA ALA A 361 -3.97 1.57 9.94
C ALA A 361 -3.18 2.59 10.78
N THR A 362 -1.85 2.49 10.83
CA THR A 362 -0.98 3.49 11.46
C THR A 362 -1.20 4.88 10.85
N ALA A 363 -1.23 4.98 9.53
CA ALA A 363 -1.49 6.25 8.85
C ALA A 363 -2.90 6.79 9.13
N ILE A 364 -3.92 5.91 9.16
CA ILE A 364 -5.30 6.26 9.51
C ILE A 364 -5.42 6.76 10.95
N MET A 365 -4.70 6.15 11.92
CA MET A 365 -4.62 6.65 13.30
C MET A 365 -4.18 8.11 13.34
N GLY A 366 -3.08 8.44 12.68
CA GLY A 366 -2.53 9.79 12.62
C GLY A 366 -3.49 10.78 11.95
N ARG A 367 -4.17 10.36 10.88
CA ARG A 367 -5.21 11.17 10.25
C ARG A 367 -6.35 11.47 11.20
N ILE A 368 -6.97 10.45 11.82
CA ILE A 368 -8.10 10.62 12.73
C ILE A 368 -7.67 11.53 13.90
N SER A 369 -6.50 11.30 14.48
CA SER A 369 -5.99 12.14 15.57
C SER A 369 -5.83 13.61 15.15
N ALA A 370 -5.23 13.88 13.99
CA ALA A 370 -5.04 15.24 13.49
C ALA A 370 -6.36 15.97 13.19
N TYR A 371 -7.39 15.25 12.74
CA TYR A 371 -8.70 15.84 12.46
C TYR A 371 -9.54 16.07 13.72
N THR A 372 -9.40 15.21 14.73
CA THR A 372 -10.24 15.25 15.94
C THR A 372 -9.56 15.92 17.13
N GLY A 373 -8.23 16.04 17.12
CA GLY A 373 -7.44 16.47 18.29
C GLY A 373 -7.40 15.46 19.43
N GLN A 374 -7.86 14.21 19.19
CA GLN A 374 -7.90 13.16 20.20
C GLN A 374 -6.74 12.19 20.06
N ILE A 375 -6.37 11.57 21.19
CA ILE A 375 -5.48 10.40 21.15
C ILE A 375 -6.22 9.22 20.51
N VAL A 376 -5.57 8.56 19.55
CA VAL A 376 -6.12 7.40 18.86
C VAL A 376 -5.22 6.20 19.09
N ARG A 377 -5.80 5.07 19.51
CA ARG A 377 -5.10 3.80 19.70
C ARG A 377 -5.28 2.90 18.49
N LEU A 378 -4.30 2.08 18.18
CA LEU A 378 -4.46 1.08 17.12
C LEU A 378 -5.63 0.11 17.42
N SER A 379 -5.82 -0.23 18.69
CA SER A 379 -6.95 -1.06 19.15
C SER A 379 -8.32 -0.42 18.89
N ASP A 380 -8.40 0.92 18.90
CA ASP A 380 -9.63 1.66 18.62
C ASP A 380 -10.15 1.40 17.19
N LEU A 381 -9.23 1.16 16.25
CA LEU A 381 -9.58 0.88 14.85
C LEU A 381 -9.87 -0.60 14.60
N LEU A 382 -9.18 -1.49 15.33
CA LEU A 382 -9.10 -2.91 14.97
C LEU A 382 -9.93 -3.83 15.88
N THR A 383 -10.00 -3.56 17.18
CA THR A 383 -10.53 -4.51 18.17
C THR A 383 -11.53 -3.93 19.18
N GLN A 384 -11.44 -2.65 19.52
CA GLN A 384 -12.30 -2.00 20.52
C GLN A 384 -13.62 -1.55 19.87
N LYS A 385 -14.61 -2.44 19.85
CA LYS A 385 -15.90 -2.20 19.20
C LYS A 385 -16.65 -0.99 19.74
N GLU A 386 -16.43 -0.65 21.00
CA GLU A 386 -17.06 0.50 21.68
C GLU A 386 -16.35 1.83 21.40
N SER A 387 -15.18 1.79 20.74
CA SER A 387 -14.49 3.01 20.33
C SER A 387 -15.29 3.77 19.28
N PRO A 388 -15.42 5.11 19.38
CA PRO A 388 -16.07 5.93 18.36
C PRO A 388 -15.38 5.83 17.00
N PHE A 389 -14.14 5.36 16.96
CA PHE A 389 -13.35 5.23 15.73
C PHE A 389 -13.49 3.85 15.07
N TYR A 390 -14.05 2.85 15.78
CA TYR A 390 -14.13 1.48 15.24
C TYR A 390 -14.94 1.41 13.95
N ASN A 391 -16.15 1.99 13.93
CA ASN A 391 -17.04 2.00 12.77
C ASN A 391 -16.99 3.31 11.97
N LEU A 392 -15.93 4.10 12.16
CA LEU A 392 -15.74 5.34 11.44
C LEU A 392 -15.47 5.06 9.95
N ALA A 393 -16.49 5.17 9.13
CA ALA A 393 -16.42 4.93 7.69
C ALA A 393 -16.62 6.23 6.90
N PHE A 394 -15.96 6.33 5.77
CA PHE A 394 -16.22 7.41 4.81
C PHE A 394 -17.48 7.15 3.99
N LYS A 395 -18.13 8.25 3.57
CA LYS A 395 -19.20 8.29 2.58
C LYS A 395 -18.86 9.34 1.51
N PRO A 396 -19.03 9.03 0.21
CA PRO A 396 -19.50 7.76 -0.34
C PRO A 396 -18.47 6.63 -0.13
N ALA A 397 -18.97 5.41 0.05
CA ALA A 397 -18.18 4.19 0.12
C ALA A 397 -18.07 3.51 -1.26
N ALA A 398 -17.22 2.50 -1.39
CA ALA A 398 -17.03 1.77 -2.66
C ALA A 398 -18.35 1.25 -3.28
N ALA A 399 -19.28 0.77 -2.45
CA ALA A 399 -20.56 0.24 -2.91
C ALA A 399 -21.48 1.31 -3.56
N ASP A 400 -21.33 2.57 -3.16
CA ASP A 400 -22.12 3.67 -3.70
C ASP A 400 -21.76 3.96 -5.17
N PHE A 401 -20.56 3.55 -5.62
CA PHE A 401 -20.11 3.64 -7.02
C PHE A 401 -20.57 2.47 -7.90
N GLU A 402 -21.18 1.44 -7.33
CA GLU A 402 -21.71 0.29 -8.07
C GLU A 402 -23.18 0.49 -8.51
N GLY A 403 -23.87 1.47 -7.93
CA GLY A 403 -25.26 1.78 -8.20
C GLY A 403 -25.49 2.49 -9.53
N THR A 404 -26.76 2.68 -9.86
CA THR A 404 -27.22 3.47 -11.03
C THR A 404 -27.47 4.93 -10.68
N GLU A 405 -27.65 5.25 -9.40
CA GLU A 405 -27.84 6.61 -8.90
C GLU A 405 -26.47 7.29 -8.69
N ASP A 406 -26.41 8.59 -8.95
CA ASP A 406 -25.18 9.35 -8.73
C ASP A 406 -24.98 9.58 -7.22
N ILE A 407 -23.70 9.61 -6.80
CA ILE A 407 -23.35 9.83 -5.40
C ILE A 407 -23.59 11.27 -4.97
N VAL A 408 -23.74 11.48 -3.65
CA VAL A 408 -23.65 12.82 -3.05
C VAL A 408 -22.17 13.14 -2.82
N LEU A 409 -21.68 14.21 -3.43
CA LEU A 409 -20.30 14.67 -3.20
C LEU A 409 -20.15 15.21 -1.78
N PRO A 410 -19.06 14.86 -1.08
CA PRO A 410 -18.66 15.58 0.12
C PRO A 410 -18.45 17.06 -0.18
N THR A 411 -18.58 17.90 0.86
CA THR A 411 -18.37 19.35 0.70
C THR A 411 -16.94 19.63 0.25
N GLU A 412 -16.79 20.17 -0.95
CA GLU A 412 -15.49 20.57 -1.46
C GLU A 412 -14.94 21.77 -0.66
N ASN A 413 -13.63 21.81 -0.52
CA ASN A 413 -12.90 22.84 0.24
C ASN A 413 -13.15 22.87 1.76
N LYS A 414 -13.86 21.88 2.30
CA LYS A 414 -14.05 21.67 3.73
C LYS A 414 -13.50 20.28 4.09
N ALA A 415 -12.55 20.23 4.99
CA ALA A 415 -12.04 18.94 5.47
C ALA A 415 -13.10 18.29 6.39
N PRO A 416 -13.45 17.00 6.17
CA PRO A 416 -14.40 16.30 7.01
C PRO A 416 -13.82 16.10 8.42
N VAL A 417 -14.63 16.27 9.45
CA VAL A 417 -14.24 15.97 10.83
C VAL A 417 -14.81 14.60 11.19
N PRO A 418 -13.99 13.58 11.43
CA PRO A 418 -14.45 12.24 11.73
C PRO A 418 -15.48 12.22 12.88
N GLY A 419 -16.65 11.63 12.63
CA GLY A 419 -17.74 11.55 13.59
C GLY A 419 -18.57 12.81 13.79
N LYS A 420 -18.36 13.86 12.98
CA LYS A 420 -19.15 15.13 13.04
C LYS A 420 -19.78 15.51 11.70
N ASP A 421 -19.25 15.03 10.59
CA ASP A 421 -19.74 15.30 9.23
C ASP A 421 -20.25 14.04 8.55
#